data_2a4ad8a05b91c3637164dafe8b2b86a1
#
_entry.id   2a4ad8a05b91c3637164dafe8b2b86a1
#
_cell.length_a   1.000
_cell.length_b   1.000
_cell.length_c   1.000
_cell.angle_alpha   90.00
_cell.angle_beta   90.00
_cell.angle_gamma   90.00
#
_symmetry.space_group_name_H-M   'P 1'
#
loop_
_entity.id
_entity.type
_entity.pdbx_description
1 polymer ?
#
loop_
_entity_poly.entity_id
_entity_poly.type
_entity_poly.pdbx_seq_one_letter_code
_entity_poly.pdbx_strand_id
1 'polypeptide(L)'
;MIRTENLCKIYHLINNNANISRARLAGITNLSKTTVSSLVDELIRGGYVVDCGTEARAHQGRRPNALQVDGDSNVVAVISWRRARLDLALVSSDGRVAFRDRLPLNEQSDGTDRVADAFFRRLLPAAGGARVMGVCIIIPGIVNEEQRSIYSTVIGVDPGDPVIERLSEALARY
;
A
#
# COMPACT_ATOMS: atom_id res chain seq x y z
N MET A 1 -6.41 -18.57 -8.67
CA MET A 1 -7.10 -17.43 -9.28
C MET A 1 -8.36 -17.06 -8.49
N ILE A 2 -9.43 -17.82 -8.48
CA ILE A 2 -10.70 -17.52 -7.76
C ILE A 2 -10.53 -17.20 -6.26
N ARG A 3 -9.63 -17.90 -5.53
CA ARG A 3 -9.39 -17.66 -4.11
C ARG A 3 -8.78 -16.27 -3.86
N THR A 4 -7.79 -15.90 -4.64
CA THR A 4 -7.12 -14.58 -4.53
C THR A 4 -8.10 -13.44 -4.85
N GLU A 5 -8.93 -13.60 -5.87
CA GLU A 5 -9.97 -12.63 -6.23
C GLU A 5 -10.98 -12.43 -5.09
N ASN A 6 -11.42 -13.52 -4.46
CA ASN A 6 -12.31 -13.47 -3.31
C ASN A 6 -11.64 -12.80 -2.09
N LEU A 7 -10.34 -13.07 -1.86
CA LEU A 7 -9.58 -12.44 -0.79
C LEU A 7 -9.49 -10.92 -0.98
N CYS A 8 -9.14 -10.48 -2.19
CA CYS A 8 -9.13 -9.06 -2.55
C CYS A 8 -10.51 -8.42 -2.40
N LYS A 9 -11.56 -9.09 -2.86
CA LYS A 9 -12.94 -8.60 -2.73
C LYS A 9 -13.35 -8.42 -1.26
N ILE A 10 -13.06 -9.40 -0.41
CA ILE A 10 -13.33 -9.32 1.03
C ILE A 10 -12.55 -8.17 1.67
N TYR A 11 -11.25 -8.04 1.37
CA TYR A 11 -10.43 -6.95 1.87
C TYR A 11 -11.00 -5.58 1.48
N HIS A 12 -11.34 -5.35 0.21
CA HIS A 12 -11.94 -4.12 -0.26
C HIS A 12 -13.29 -3.81 0.41
N LEU A 13 -14.12 -4.83 0.65
CA LEU A 13 -15.38 -4.64 1.36
C LEU A 13 -15.16 -4.23 2.82
N ILE A 14 -14.14 -4.78 3.49
CA ILE A 14 -13.79 -4.38 4.86
C ILE A 14 -13.25 -2.95 4.87
N ASN A 15 -12.38 -2.61 3.92
CA ASN A 15 -11.80 -1.26 3.83
C ASN A 15 -12.86 -0.17 3.58
N ASN A 16 -13.86 -0.47 2.74
CA ASN A 16 -14.89 0.50 2.35
C ASN A 16 -16.09 0.54 3.30
N ASN A 17 -16.18 -0.36 4.27
CA ASN A 17 -17.32 -0.45 5.18
C ASN A 17 -16.81 -0.61 6.62
N ALA A 18 -16.67 0.49 7.33
CA ALA A 18 -16.26 0.46 8.73
C ALA A 18 -17.13 -0.49 9.56
N ASN A 19 -16.47 -1.33 10.36
CA ASN A 19 -17.11 -2.26 11.29
C ASN A 19 -18.02 -3.31 10.64
N ILE A 20 -17.70 -3.74 9.42
CA ILE A 20 -18.46 -4.79 8.74
C ILE A 20 -18.28 -6.14 9.44
N SER A 21 -19.36 -6.93 9.51
CA SER A 21 -19.31 -8.27 10.07
C SER A 21 -19.14 -9.37 9.02
N ARG A 22 -18.63 -10.55 9.44
CA ARG A 22 -18.51 -11.75 8.58
C ARG A 22 -19.87 -12.15 7.97
N ALA A 23 -20.96 -12.02 8.74
CA ALA A 23 -22.30 -12.32 8.24
C ALA A 23 -22.74 -11.36 7.12
N ARG A 24 -22.43 -10.06 7.27
CA ARG A 24 -22.71 -9.07 6.25
C ARG A 24 -21.87 -9.29 4.99
N LEU A 25 -20.59 -9.64 5.15
CA LEU A 25 -19.71 -10.01 4.03
C LEU A 25 -20.29 -11.20 3.25
N ALA A 26 -20.75 -12.24 3.94
CA ALA A 26 -21.38 -13.40 3.28
C ALA A 26 -22.61 -13.00 2.46
N GLY A 27 -23.47 -12.11 3.00
CA GLY A 27 -24.64 -11.61 2.29
C GLY A 27 -24.30 -10.77 1.05
N ILE A 28 -23.23 -9.95 1.09
CA ILE A 28 -22.84 -9.11 -0.04
C ILE A 28 -22.14 -9.92 -1.14
N THR A 29 -21.31 -10.90 -0.74
CA THR A 29 -20.48 -11.66 -1.70
C THR A 29 -21.16 -12.88 -2.28
N ASN A 30 -22.28 -13.32 -1.71
CA ASN A 30 -22.95 -14.61 -1.97
C ASN A 30 -22.05 -15.84 -1.73
N LEU A 31 -20.98 -15.68 -0.92
CA LEU A 31 -20.14 -16.78 -0.49
C LEU A 31 -20.74 -17.45 0.77
N SER A 32 -20.41 -18.74 0.97
CA SER A 32 -20.80 -19.43 2.20
C SER A 32 -20.17 -18.78 3.43
N LYS A 33 -20.84 -18.85 4.59
CA LYS A 33 -20.30 -18.34 5.86
C LYS A 33 -18.94 -18.94 6.22
N THR A 34 -18.75 -20.21 5.90
CA THR A 34 -17.47 -20.94 6.13
C THR A 34 -16.36 -20.40 5.24
N THR A 35 -16.67 -20.12 3.95
CA THR A 35 -15.70 -19.53 3.01
C THR A 35 -15.29 -18.14 3.46
N VAL A 36 -16.26 -17.29 3.83
CA VAL A 36 -15.96 -15.92 4.32
C VAL A 36 -15.12 -15.98 5.59
N SER A 37 -15.47 -16.86 6.54
CA SER A 37 -14.66 -17.01 7.78
C SER A 37 -13.23 -17.42 7.47
N SER A 38 -13.02 -18.39 6.59
CA SER A 38 -11.68 -18.82 6.19
C SER A 38 -10.85 -17.70 5.54
N LEU A 39 -11.47 -16.90 4.65
CA LEU A 39 -10.81 -15.77 3.99
C LEU A 39 -10.48 -14.64 4.97
N VAL A 40 -11.41 -14.30 5.87
CA VAL A 40 -11.18 -13.29 6.91
C VAL A 40 -10.07 -13.75 7.88
N ASP A 41 -10.06 -15.03 8.29
CA ASP A 41 -9.02 -15.56 9.17
C ASP A 41 -7.64 -15.54 8.50
N GLU A 42 -7.60 -15.70 7.18
CA GLU A 42 -6.37 -15.54 6.38
C GLU A 42 -5.89 -14.09 6.38
N LEU A 43 -6.79 -13.12 6.18
CA LEU A 43 -6.45 -11.68 6.24
C LEU A 43 -5.99 -11.25 7.64
N ILE A 44 -6.62 -11.76 8.70
CA ILE A 44 -6.21 -11.48 10.08
C ILE A 44 -4.83 -12.09 10.37
N ARG A 45 -4.62 -13.35 9.98
CA ARG A 45 -3.34 -14.04 10.17
C ARG A 45 -2.22 -13.37 9.37
N GLY A 46 -2.55 -12.81 8.21
CA GLY A 46 -1.63 -12.01 7.38
C GLY A 46 -1.37 -10.60 7.93
N GLY A 47 -2.07 -10.15 8.98
CA GLY A 47 -1.94 -8.81 9.55
C GLY A 47 -2.54 -7.70 8.68
N TYR A 48 -3.48 -8.03 7.79
CA TYR A 48 -4.15 -7.04 6.94
C TYR A 48 -5.46 -6.52 7.54
N VAL A 49 -6.07 -7.30 8.42
CA VAL A 49 -7.37 -7.02 9.03
C VAL A 49 -7.28 -7.32 10.51
N VAL A 50 -7.96 -6.54 11.32
CA VAL A 50 -8.16 -6.77 12.76
C VAL A 50 -9.62 -7.05 13.06
N ASP A 51 -9.85 -7.95 14.00
CA ASP A 51 -11.17 -8.20 14.59
C ASP A 51 -11.27 -7.29 15.84
N CYS A 52 -12.01 -6.20 15.72
CA CYS A 52 -12.11 -5.20 16.78
C CYS A 52 -12.97 -5.64 17.97
N GLY A 53 -13.53 -6.87 17.93
CA GLY A 53 -14.38 -7.38 18.99
C GLY A 53 -15.66 -6.55 19.17
N THR A 54 -16.44 -6.93 20.19
CA THR A 54 -17.52 -6.08 20.71
C THR A 54 -16.96 -5.33 21.91
N GLU A 55 -16.79 -4.01 21.83
CA GLU A 55 -16.72 -3.23 23.07
C GLU A 55 -17.95 -3.58 23.92
N ALA A 56 -17.67 -4.07 25.12
CA ALA A 56 -18.68 -4.49 26.07
C ALA A 56 -19.47 -3.26 26.56
N ARG A 57 -20.48 -2.84 25.79
CA ARG A 57 -21.61 -2.10 26.35
C ARG A 57 -22.72 -3.12 26.62
N ALA A 58 -22.84 -3.44 27.90
CA ALA A 58 -23.92 -4.24 28.43
C ALA A 58 -25.27 -3.68 27.95
N HIS A 59 -25.92 -4.37 27.01
CA HIS A 59 -27.35 -4.60 26.92
C HIS A 59 -27.70 -5.22 25.55
N GLN A 60 -28.27 -6.42 25.63
CA GLN A 60 -29.03 -7.16 24.62
C GLN A 60 -28.32 -7.55 23.30
N GLY A 61 -27.95 -8.81 23.20
CA GLY A 61 -27.63 -9.52 21.95
C GLY A 61 -26.15 -9.47 21.60
N ARG A 62 -25.57 -10.65 21.29
CA ARG A 62 -24.20 -10.78 20.76
C ARG A 62 -24.10 -10.00 19.45
N ARG A 63 -23.55 -8.77 19.50
CA ARG A 63 -23.24 -8.02 18.29
C ARG A 63 -22.15 -8.77 17.52
N PRO A 64 -22.27 -8.86 16.17
CA PRO A 64 -21.23 -9.50 15.36
C PRO A 64 -19.91 -8.74 15.51
N ASN A 65 -18.80 -9.48 15.57
CA ASN A 65 -17.46 -8.90 15.62
C ASN A 65 -17.25 -7.97 14.41
N ALA A 66 -16.80 -6.78 14.71
CA ALA A 66 -16.48 -5.76 13.73
C ALA A 66 -15.10 -6.02 13.13
N LEU A 67 -15.00 -6.00 11.81
CA LEU A 67 -13.74 -6.12 11.08
C LEU A 67 -13.30 -4.73 10.58
N GLN A 68 -12.00 -4.47 10.70
CA GLN A 68 -11.36 -3.26 10.18
C GLN A 68 -10.04 -3.62 9.50
N VAL A 69 -9.62 -2.79 8.54
CA VAL A 69 -8.26 -2.90 7.99
C VAL A 69 -7.26 -2.46 9.06
N ASP A 70 -6.15 -3.21 9.17
CA ASP A 70 -5.05 -2.85 10.06
C ASP A 70 -4.21 -1.73 9.40
N GLY A 71 -4.60 -0.49 9.67
CA GLY A 71 -3.95 0.70 9.13
C GLY A 71 -2.59 1.00 9.75
N ASP A 72 -2.34 0.53 10.96
CA ASP A 72 -1.12 0.89 11.70
C ASP A 72 0.05 -0.06 11.40
N SER A 73 -0.26 -1.31 11.08
CA SER A 73 0.77 -2.34 10.85
C SER A 73 1.29 -2.40 9.42
N ASN A 74 0.62 -1.76 8.45
CA ASN A 74 0.97 -1.87 7.03
C ASN A 74 0.96 -0.50 6.36
N VAL A 75 2.05 -0.20 5.63
CA VAL A 75 2.20 1.05 4.89
C VAL A 75 2.73 0.80 3.47
N VAL A 76 2.41 1.70 2.56
CA VAL A 76 3.03 1.80 1.24
C VAL A 76 3.89 3.06 1.24
N ALA A 77 5.14 2.92 0.81
CA ALA A 77 6.02 4.05 0.57
C ALA A 77 5.68 4.69 -0.78
N VAL A 78 5.42 5.99 -0.80
CA VAL A 78 5.08 6.73 -2.01
C VAL A 78 6.15 7.80 -2.24
N ILE A 79 6.76 7.79 -3.42
CA ILE A 79 7.77 8.76 -3.84
C ILE A 79 7.29 9.40 -5.14
N SER A 80 6.99 10.70 -5.11
CA SER A 80 6.68 11.46 -6.32
C SER A 80 7.96 12.18 -6.77
N TRP A 81 8.55 11.68 -7.85
CA TRP A 81 9.75 12.26 -8.44
C TRP A 81 9.37 13.41 -9.37
N ARG A 82 9.83 14.59 -9.01
CA ARG A 82 9.63 15.82 -9.78
C ARG A 82 10.97 16.43 -10.17
N ARG A 83 10.96 17.38 -11.09
CA ARG A 83 12.16 18.02 -11.66
C ARG A 83 13.21 18.42 -10.60
N ALA A 84 12.78 19.09 -9.55
CA ALA A 84 13.69 19.68 -8.56
C ALA A 84 13.49 19.12 -7.14
N ARG A 85 12.69 18.06 -6.99
CA ARG A 85 12.39 17.50 -5.65
C ARG A 85 11.78 16.11 -5.71
N LEU A 86 11.88 15.41 -4.58
CA LEU A 86 11.07 14.25 -4.25
C LEU A 86 10.03 14.65 -3.19
N ASP A 87 8.75 14.40 -3.46
CA ASP A 87 7.71 14.45 -2.45
C ASP A 87 7.52 13.01 -1.93
N LEU A 88 7.63 12.82 -0.61
CA LEU A 88 7.64 11.53 0.07
C LEU A 88 6.40 11.35 0.93
N ALA A 89 5.85 10.16 0.97
CA ALA A 89 4.79 9.80 1.91
C ALA A 89 4.85 8.34 2.32
N LEU A 90 4.38 8.04 3.53
CA LEU A 90 3.91 6.71 3.92
C LEU A 90 2.39 6.76 3.98
N VAL A 91 1.75 5.86 3.27
CA VAL A 91 0.29 5.73 3.23
C VAL A 91 -0.08 4.41 3.88
N SER A 92 -0.87 4.49 4.94
CA SER A 92 -1.39 3.31 5.64
C SER A 92 -2.35 2.52 4.77
N SER A 93 -2.54 1.25 5.08
CA SER A 93 -3.44 0.37 4.33
C SER A 93 -4.92 0.80 4.37
N ASP A 94 -5.30 1.65 5.31
CA ASP A 94 -6.62 2.30 5.39
C ASP A 94 -6.72 3.64 4.62
N GLY A 95 -5.64 4.05 3.93
CA GLY A 95 -5.58 5.25 3.11
C GLY A 95 -5.15 6.52 3.84
N ARG A 96 -4.86 6.48 5.14
CA ARG A 96 -4.32 7.64 5.87
C ARG A 96 -2.87 7.90 5.48
N VAL A 97 -2.47 9.17 5.42
CA VAL A 97 -1.08 9.56 5.24
C VAL A 97 -0.41 9.63 6.62
N ALA A 98 0.40 8.62 6.93
CA ALA A 98 1.09 8.49 8.22
C ALA A 98 2.34 9.37 8.31
N PHE A 99 3.00 9.64 7.18
CA PHE A 99 4.21 10.45 7.12
C PHE A 99 4.27 11.23 5.81
N ARG A 100 4.84 12.43 5.84
CA ARG A 100 5.17 13.24 4.66
C ARG A 100 6.51 13.93 4.85
N ASP A 101 7.28 13.99 3.77
CA ASP A 101 8.53 14.75 3.71
C ASP A 101 8.78 15.26 2.29
N ARG A 102 9.72 16.17 2.14
CA ARG A 102 10.11 16.72 0.84
C ARG A 102 11.62 16.91 0.80
N LEU A 103 12.26 16.35 -0.22
CA LEU A 103 13.69 16.47 -0.44
C LEU A 103 13.97 17.24 -1.73
N PRO A 104 14.83 18.28 -1.69
CA PRO A 104 15.30 18.92 -2.91
C PRO A 104 16.18 17.97 -3.72
N LEU A 105 16.07 18.05 -5.03
CA LEU A 105 16.98 17.43 -5.99
C LEU A 105 17.82 18.49 -6.67
N ASN A 106 19.12 18.23 -6.80
CA ASN A 106 19.99 19.01 -7.67
C ASN A 106 19.98 18.37 -9.06
N GLU A 107 19.87 19.16 -10.11
CA GLU A 107 19.79 18.70 -11.51
C GLU A 107 21.00 17.85 -11.95
N GLN A 108 22.11 17.88 -11.21
CA GLN A 108 23.37 17.17 -11.51
C GLN A 108 23.49 15.80 -10.82
N SER A 109 22.51 15.39 -10.00
CA SER A 109 22.57 14.12 -9.29
C SER A 109 21.77 13.03 -10.00
N ASP A 110 22.29 11.81 -10.01
CA ASP A 110 21.54 10.66 -10.50
C ASP A 110 20.24 10.51 -9.69
N GLY A 111 19.10 10.74 -10.35
CA GLY A 111 17.80 10.75 -9.70
C GLY A 111 17.40 9.38 -9.13
N THR A 112 17.86 8.29 -9.71
CA THR A 112 17.57 6.92 -9.24
C THR A 112 18.21 6.63 -7.88
N ASP A 113 19.48 7.03 -7.69
CA ASP A 113 20.16 6.88 -6.41
C ASP A 113 19.50 7.73 -5.32
N ARG A 114 19.04 8.93 -5.68
CA ARG A 114 18.33 9.80 -4.73
C ARG A 114 16.97 9.23 -4.33
N VAL A 115 16.25 8.57 -5.24
CA VAL A 115 15.00 7.87 -4.92
C VAL A 115 15.27 6.72 -3.95
N ALA A 116 16.29 5.91 -4.20
CA ALA A 116 16.67 4.82 -3.30
C ALA A 116 17.13 5.35 -1.92
N ASP A 117 17.98 6.38 -1.88
CA ASP A 117 18.39 7.04 -0.64
C ASP A 117 17.20 7.60 0.16
N ALA A 118 16.23 8.23 -0.53
CA ALA A 118 15.03 8.74 0.11
C ALA A 118 14.19 7.61 0.75
N PHE A 119 14.09 6.47 0.07
CA PHE A 119 13.42 5.29 0.63
C PHE A 119 14.13 4.78 1.89
N PHE A 120 15.43 4.45 1.78
CA PHE A 120 16.15 3.81 2.86
C PHE A 120 16.43 4.73 4.06
N ARG A 121 16.67 6.01 3.81
CA ARG A 121 17.08 6.96 4.87
C ARG A 121 15.95 7.79 5.45
N ARG A 122 14.81 7.87 4.78
CA ARG A 122 13.68 8.68 5.23
C ARG A 122 12.41 7.87 5.45
N LEU A 123 11.94 7.15 4.42
CA LEU A 123 10.67 6.45 4.49
C LEU A 123 10.73 5.21 5.36
N LEU A 124 11.76 4.39 5.18
CA LEU A 124 11.89 3.14 5.94
C LEU A 124 12.04 3.38 7.46
N PRO A 125 12.89 4.31 7.95
CA PRO A 125 12.94 4.65 9.37
C PRO A 125 11.62 5.26 9.88
N ALA A 126 10.95 6.08 9.06
CA ALA A 126 9.67 6.70 9.44
C ALA A 126 8.51 5.70 9.53
N ALA A 127 8.65 4.50 8.95
CA ALA A 127 7.66 3.44 9.09
C ALA A 127 7.55 2.91 10.54
N GLY A 128 8.56 3.14 11.39
CA GLY A 128 8.48 2.91 12.84
C GLY A 128 8.16 1.48 13.26
N GLY A 129 8.48 0.48 12.40
CA GLY A 129 8.17 -0.93 12.62
C GLY A 129 6.92 -1.42 11.87
N ALA A 130 6.14 -0.53 11.23
CA ALA A 130 5.10 -0.96 10.30
C ALA A 130 5.74 -1.65 9.08
N ARG A 131 5.06 -2.67 8.56
CA ARG A 131 5.52 -3.41 7.39
C ARG A 131 5.34 -2.57 6.12
N VAL A 132 6.43 -2.28 5.43
CA VAL A 132 6.37 -1.63 4.12
C VAL A 132 5.97 -2.69 3.08
N MET A 133 4.74 -2.56 2.56
CA MET A 133 4.13 -3.51 1.63
C MET A 133 4.67 -3.37 0.20
N GLY A 134 5.21 -2.21 -0.12
CA GLY A 134 5.75 -1.90 -1.43
C GLY A 134 6.12 -0.44 -1.56
N VAL A 135 6.76 -0.12 -2.68
CA VAL A 135 7.14 1.25 -3.05
C VAL A 135 6.39 1.65 -4.31
N CYS A 136 5.65 2.75 -4.25
CA CYS A 136 4.99 3.37 -5.39
C CYS A 136 5.81 4.59 -5.82
N ILE A 137 6.31 4.59 -7.05
CA ILE A 137 7.07 5.73 -7.61
C ILE A 137 6.21 6.39 -8.67
N ILE A 138 5.94 7.67 -8.47
CA ILE A 138 5.16 8.51 -9.39
C ILE A 138 6.15 9.35 -10.19
N ILE A 139 6.19 9.14 -11.49
CA ILE A 139 7.08 9.83 -12.42
C ILE A 139 6.24 10.58 -13.46
N PRO A 140 6.51 11.89 -13.69
CA PRO A 140 5.85 12.62 -14.76
C PRO A 140 6.43 12.19 -16.10
N GLY A 141 5.62 11.59 -16.97
CA GLY A 141 6.12 11.13 -18.28
C GLY A 141 5.16 10.20 -19.00
N ILE A 142 5.65 9.64 -20.08
CA ILE A 142 4.96 8.63 -20.89
C ILE A 142 5.54 7.26 -20.55
N VAL A 143 4.68 6.33 -20.18
CA VAL A 143 5.06 4.94 -19.89
C VAL A 143 4.72 4.08 -21.08
N ASN A 144 5.68 3.31 -21.57
CA ASN A 144 5.46 2.22 -22.50
C ASN A 144 5.51 0.90 -21.71
N GLU A 145 4.34 0.31 -21.48
CA GLU A 145 4.21 -0.92 -20.69
C GLU A 145 4.84 -2.14 -21.39
N GLU A 146 4.74 -2.22 -22.72
CA GLU A 146 5.30 -3.35 -23.48
C GLU A 146 6.84 -3.38 -23.41
N GLN A 147 7.46 -2.22 -23.53
CA GLN A 147 8.92 -2.06 -23.47
C GLN A 147 9.45 -1.83 -22.06
N ARG A 148 8.57 -1.72 -21.06
CA ARG A 148 8.94 -1.35 -19.68
C ARG A 148 9.83 -0.11 -19.59
N SER A 149 9.57 0.87 -20.43
CA SER A 149 10.36 2.09 -20.55
C SER A 149 9.54 3.33 -20.21
N ILE A 150 10.22 4.34 -19.73
CA ILE A 150 9.66 5.65 -19.39
C ILE A 150 10.40 6.70 -20.19
N TYR A 151 9.66 7.66 -20.73
CA TYR A 151 10.19 8.89 -21.31
C TYR A 151 9.70 10.10 -20.52
N SER A 152 10.60 10.96 -20.07
CA SER A 152 10.22 12.13 -19.31
C SER A 152 11.20 13.29 -19.51
N THR A 153 10.76 14.31 -20.21
CA THR A 153 11.51 15.59 -20.31
C THR A 153 11.57 16.36 -18.99
N VAL A 154 10.64 16.06 -18.06
CA VAL A 154 10.55 16.76 -16.78
C VAL A 154 11.68 16.36 -15.84
N ILE A 155 12.08 15.08 -15.86
CA ILE A 155 13.13 14.53 -14.99
C ILE A 155 14.36 14.06 -15.78
N GLY A 156 14.43 14.35 -17.09
CA GLY A 156 15.59 14.05 -17.93
C GLY A 156 15.78 12.56 -18.20
N VAL A 157 14.69 11.81 -18.41
CA VAL A 157 14.73 10.39 -18.80
C VAL A 157 14.46 10.27 -20.27
N ASP A 158 15.45 9.83 -21.05
CA ASP A 158 15.36 9.65 -22.49
C ASP A 158 14.66 8.33 -22.89
N PRO A 159 14.12 8.24 -24.12
CA PRO A 159 13.59 6.97 -24.63
C PRO A 159 14.66 5.89 -24.62
N GLY A 160 14.36 4.76 -23.96
CA GLY A 160 15.29 3.63 -23.83
C GLY A 160 16.22 3.69 -22.61
N ASP A 161 16.14 4.74 -21.79
CA ASP A 161 16.83 4.77 -20.51
C ASP A 161 16.27 3.67 -19.57
N PRO A 162 17.11 2.77 -19.00
CA PRO A 162 16.68 1.68 -18.14
C PRO A 162 16.36 2.13 -16.72
N VAL A 163 15.63 3.25 -16.57
CA VAL A 163 15.32 3.84 -15.26
C VAL A 163 14.53 2.90 -14.36
N ILE A 164 13.62 2.08 -14.93
CA ILE A 164 12.80 1.12 -14.16
C ILE A 164 13.70 0.02 -13.59
N GLU A 165 14.61 -0.52 -14.40
CA GLU A 165 15.55 -1.54 -13.99
C GLU A 165 16.48 -1.02 -12.90
N ARG A 166 17.08 0.15 -13.10
CA ARG A 166 17.94 0.80 -12.10
C ARG A 166 17.21 1.06 -10.78
N LEU A 167 15.98 1.56 -10.82
CA LEU A 167 15.16 1.74 -9.61
C LEU A 167 14.86 0.39 -8.94
N SER A 168 14.51 -0.63 -9.72
CA SER A 168 14.21 -1.96 -9.20
C SER A 168 15.44 -2.57 -8.52
N GLU A 169 16.62 -2.48 -9.13
CA GLU A 169 17.90 -2.96 -8.57
C GLU A 169 18.28 -2.18 -7.30
N ALA A 170 18.13 -0.86 -7.33
CA ALA A 170 18.47 -0.01 -6.18
C ALA A 170 17.57 -0.29 -4.97
N LEU A 171 16.28 -0.57 -5.20
CA LEU A 171 15.30 -0.87 -4.16
C LEU A 171 15.29 -2.35 -3.73
N ALA A 172 15.78 -3.28 -4.55
CA ALA A 172 15.85 -4.71 -4.23
C ALA A 172 16.81 -5.04 -3.05
N ARG A 173 17.54 -4.04 -2.56
CA ARG A 173 18.40 -4.18 -1.37
C ARG A 173 17.62 -4.23 -0.05
N TYR A 174 16.31 -4.03 -0.12
CA TYR A 174 15.36 -4.19 0.98
C TYR A 174 14.79 -5.61 0.97
#